data_76de0286e6488518121471b9308a2dd4
#
_entry.id   76de0286e6488518121471b9308a2dd4
#
_cell.length_a   1.000
_cell.length_b   1.000
_cell.length_c   1.000
_cell.angle_alpha   90.00
_cell.angle_beta   90.00
_cell.angle_gamma   90.00
#
_symmetry.space_group_name_H-M   'P 1'
#
loop_
_entity.id
_entity.type
_entity.pdbx_description
1 polymer ?
#
loop_
_entity_poly.entity_id
_entity_poly.type
_entity_poly.pdbx_seq_one_letter_code
_entity_poly.pdbx_strand_id
1 'polypeptide(L)'
;MCFSFPRILLRVIKVVTMSEQIHPLWNQFIRAVQEEVKPALGCTEPVSLALACATAADLLPGEVTRIEAWVSPNLMKNGLGVTVPGTGMVGLPIAAALGAIGGNAHAGLEVLKDATADALVRAKALLEAGQVQVKLQEPCDEILYSRACVYAGELSAMVTIAGGHTRVVEVVCQGETRFTLDKPVTEVDDDPLAVLSHATLSQILEFVEQVPYEAIRFILEAGQLNDALSREGLRGKWGLHIGATLEKQRSRGWLAQDLGSDIVIRTSAASDARMGGATLPAMSNSGSGNQGITATMPVVVVAEHLQAGDERLARALMLSHLSAIYIHYQLPRLSALCAATTAAMGAAAGMAWLMGGRYRTIAMAIGSMIGDVSGMICDGASNSCAMKVSTSV
;
A
#
# COMPACT_ATOMS: atom_id res chain seq x y z
N MET A 1 -20.23 52.03 57.93
CA MET A 1 -20.58 50.61 57.67
C MET A 1 -19.92 50.20 56.38
N CYS A 2 -18.73 49.59 56.49
CA CYS A 2 -17.98 49.07 55.31
C CYS A 2 -18.40 47.64 55.07
N PHE A 3 -18.97 47.36 53.90
CA PHE A 3 -19.18 46.00 53.43
C PHE A 3 -17.97 45.54 52.62
N SER A 4 -17.32 44.51 53.15
CA SER A 4 -16.19 43.82 52.51
C SER A 4 -16.75 42.78 51.55
N PHE A 5 -16.33 42.84 50.24
CA PHE A 5 -16.60 41.83 49.25
C PHE A 5 -15.57 40.68 49.29
N PRO A 6 -15.98 39.40 49.22
CA PRO A 6 -15.02 38.31 49.20
C PRO A 6 -14.35 38.20 47.81
N ARG A 7 -13.04 38.06 47.81
CA ARG A 7 -12.22 37.76 46.65
C ARG A 7 -12.59 36.35 46.09
N ILE A 8 -13.28 36.32 44.97
CA ILE A 8 -13.47 35.10 44.18
C ILE A 8 -12.11 34.72 43.56
N LEU A 9 -11.59 33.58 44.02
CA LEU A 9 -10.38 32.94 43.49
C LEU A 9 -10.66 32.47 42.07
N LEU A 10 -10.25 33.19 41.05
CA LEU A 10 -10.19 32.72 39.66
C LEU A 10 -9.10 31.64 39.61
N ARG A 11 -9.54 30.36 39.68
CA ARG A 11 -8.72 29.24 39.25
C ARG A 11 -8.52 29.38 37.74
N VAL A 12 -7.39 29.90 37.33
CA VAL A 12 -6.90 29.78 35.95
C VAL A 12 -6.66 28.30 35.72
N ILE A 13 -7.60 27.66 35.02
CA ILE A 13 -7.35 26.35 34.43
C ILE A 13 -6.27 26.59 33.38
N LYS A 14 -5.04 26.24 33.72
CA LYS A 14 -3.97 26.07 32.75
C LYS A 14 -4.45 24.96 31.81
N VAL A 15 -4.97 25.33 30.66
CA VAL A 15 -5.04 24.44 29.50
C VAL A 15 -3.57 24.18 29.16
N VAL A 16 -3.04 23.07 29.66
CA VAL A 16 -1.77 22.54 29.21
C VAL A 16 -2.01 22.13 27.77
N THR A 17 -1.66 23.00 26.84
CA THR A 17 -1.41 22.61 25.48
C THR A 17 -0.19 21.70 25.53
N MET A 18 -0.44 20.39 25.61
CA MET A 18 0.58 19.37 25.42
C MET A 18 0.97 19.34 23.94
N SER A 19 1.75 20.31 23.50
CA SER A 19 2.72 20.06 22.44
C SER A 19 3.96 19.48 23.15
N GLU A 20 3.89 18.27 23.66
CA GLU A 20 5.09 17.49 23.87
C GLU A 20 5.78 17.43 22.51
N GLN A 21 6.92 18.10 22.39
CA GLN A 21 7.72 18.04 21.16
C GLN A 21 8.17 16.59 21.00
N ILE A 22 7.54 15.89 20.08
CA ILE A 22 7.91 14.51 19.73
C ILE A 22 9.38 14.55 19.30
N HIS A 23 10.18 13.59 19.79
CA HIS A 23 11.59 13.48 19.45
C HIS A 23 11.80 13.58 17.92
N PRO A 24 12.75 14.37 17.42
CA PRO A 24 12.92 14.59 15.97
C PRO A 24 13.02 13.31 15.16
N LEU A 25 13.73 12.28 15.65
CA LEU A 25 13.82 10.96 15.01
C LEU A 25 12.45 10.27 14.92
N TRP A 26 11.59 10.42 15.94
CA TRP A 26 10.27 9.79 15.94
C TRP A 26 9.32 10.44 14.94
N ASN A 27 9.43 11.76 14.76
CA ASN A 27 8.69 12.46 13.69
C ASN A 27 9.10 11.94 12.30
N GLN A 28 10.39 11.65 12.10
CA GLN A 28 10.86 11.08 10.84
C GLN A 28 10.31 9.64 10.62
N PHE A 29 10.27 8.81 11.65
CA PHE A 29 9.64 7.48 11.58
C PHE A 29 8.14 7.56 11.28
N ILE A 30 7.42 8.49 11.92
CA ILE A 30 6.00 8.72 11.63
C ILE A 30 5.82 9.14 10.16
N ARG A 31 6.61 10.10 9.67
CA ARG A 31 6.58 10.55 8.27
C ARG A 31 6.89 9.40 7.30
N ALA A 32 7.88 8.57 7.58
CA ALA A 32 8.21 7.40 6.77
C ALA A 32 7.03 6.42 6.67
N VAL A 33 6.35 6.14 7.78
CA VAL A 33 5.17 5.29 7.79
C VAL A 33 4.01 5.95 7.04
N GLN A 34 3.73 7.23 7.25
CA GLN A 34 2.67 7.96 6.55
C GLN A 34 2.91 8.02 5.04
N GLU A 35 4.17 8.07 4.60
CA GLU A 35 4.52 8.07 3.18
C GLU A 35 4.33 6.68 2.54
N GLU A 36 4.73 5.63 3.22
CA GLU A 36 4.79 4.28 2.65
C GLU A 36 3.56 3.41 2.98
N VAL A 37 2.71 3.82 3.95
CA VAL A 37 1.51 3.08 4.37
C VAL A 37 0.28 3.89 4.01
N LYS A 38 -0.30 3.55 2.86
CA LYS A 38 -1.44 4.29 2.27
C LYS A 38 -2.52 3.34 1.75
N PRO A 39 -3.80 3.72 1.81
CA PRO A 39 -4.86 2.98 1.14
C PRO A 39 -4.60 2.88 -0.37
N ALA A 40 -4.83 1.72 -0.95
CA ALA A 40 -4.71 1.47 -2.38
C ALA A 40 -5.78 0.50 -2.86
N LEU A 41 -6.43 0.80 -3.96
CA LEU A 41 -7.41 -0.08 -4.60
C LEU A 41 -6.75 -0.87 -5.73
N GLY A 42 -6.69 -2.19 -5.58
CA GLY A 42 -6.03 -3.06 -6.55
C GLY A 42 -4.51 -3.05 -6.45
N CYS A 43 -3.83 -3.42 -7.53
CA CYS A 43 -2.37 -3.40 -7.60
C CYS A 43 -1.85 -2.05 -8.07
N THR A 44 -0.78 -1.60 -7.43
CA THR A 44 -0.24 -0.25 -7.59
C THR A 44 0.32 0.02 -8.98
N GLU A 45 0.82 -1.00 -9.68
CA GLU A 45 1.41 -0.85 -11.02
C GLU A 45 0.36 -0.52 -12.09
N PRO A 46 -0.75 -1.27 -12.24
CA PRO A 46 -1.83 -0.85 -13.14
C PRO A 46 -2.47 0.47 -12.72
N VAL A 47 -2.57 0.71 -11.41
CA VAL A 47 -3.13 1.95 -10.86
C VAL A 47 -2.26 3.16 -11.21
N SER A 48 -0.93 3.03 -11.19
CA SER A 48 -0.01 4.08 -11.62
C SER A 48 -0.24 4.48 -13.09
N LEU A 49 -0.41 3.49 -13.97
CA LEU A 49 -0.73 3.77 -15.38
C LEU A 49 -2.14 4.36 -15.53
N ALA A 50 -3.13 3.86 -14.79
CA ALA A 50 -4.47 4.42 -14.78
C ALA A 50 -4.49 5.88 -14.34
N LEU A 51 -3.68 6.23 -13.32
CA LEU A 51 -3.51 7.60 -12.84
C LEU A 51 -2.89 8.51 -13.90
N ALA A 52 -1.85 8.04 -14.61
CA ALA A 52 -1.26 8.80 -15.70
C ALA A 52 -2.29 9.06 -16.82
N CYS A 53 -3.10 8.04 -17.15
CA CYS A 53 -4.17 8.17 -18.15
C CYS A 53 -5.31 9.10 -17.70
N ALA A 54 -5.74 9.01 -16.45
CA ALA A 54 -6.76 9.88 -15.87
C ALA A 54 -6.30 11.34 -15.87
N THR A 55 -5.08 11.58 -15.41
CA THR A 55 -4.50 12.94 -15.39
C THR A 55 -4.35 13.52 -16.79
N ALA A 56 -3.98 12.71 -17.78
CA ALA A 56 -3.90 13.16 -19.16
C ALA A 56 -5.29 13.45 -19.76
N ALA A 57 -6.28 12.60 -19.47
CA ALA A 57 -7.65 12.77 -19.95
C ALA A 57 -8.32 14.04 -19.40
N ASP A 58 -8.08 14.38 -18.13
CA ASP A 58 -8.61 15.60 -17.48
C ASP A 58 -8.16 16.90 -18.16
N LEU A 59 -7.07 16.86 -18.94
CA LEU A 59 -6.57 18.00 -19.68
C LEU A 59 -7.23 18.18 -21.06
N LEU A 60 -8.05 17.22 -21.49
CA LEU A 60 -8.61 17.19 -22.82
C LEU A 60 -10.12 17.46 -22.80
N PRO A 61 -10.62 18.36 -23.64
CA PRO A 61 -12.06 18.49 -23.87
C PRO A 61 -12.53 17.35 -24.79
N GLY A 62 -13.58 16.63 -24.39
CA GLY A 62 -14.23 15.62 -25.24
C GLY A 62 -13.90 14.18 -24.88
N GLU A 63 -14.37 13.25 -25.71
CA GLU A 63 -14.24 11.82 -25.45
C GLU A 63 -12.88 11.29 -25.86
N VAL A 64 -12.35 10.39 -25.04
CA VAL A 64 -11.09 9.67 -25.32
C VAL A 64 -11.30 8.73 -26.51
N THR A 65 -10.47 8.89 -27.53
CA THR A 65 -10.52 8.11 -28.77
C THR A 65 -9.38 7.11 -28.93
N ARG A 66 -8.22 7.37 -28.28
CA ARG A 66 -7.03 6.51 -28.37
C ARG A 66 -6.10 6.73 -27.17
N ILE A 67 -5.40 5.67 -26.80
CA ILE A 67 -4.39 5.70 -25.72
C ILE A 67 -3.13 4.97 -26.19
N GLU A 68 -1.98 5.63 -26.02
CA GLU A 68 -0.67 5.04 -26.16
C GLU A 68 0.09 5.19 -24.86
N ALA A 69 0.64 4.11 -24.35
CA ALA A 69 1.35 4.13 -23.09
C ALA A 69 2.68 3.39 -23.18
N TRP A 70 3.63 3.83 -22.37
CA TRP A 70 4.95 3.21 -22.23
C TRP A 70 5.25 3.01 -20.76
N VAL A 71 5.74 1.84 -20.40
CA VAL A 71 6.05 1.48 -19.02
C VAL A 71 7.42 0.82 -18.91
N SER A 72 8.06 0.93 -17.74
CA SER A 72 9.31 0.21 -17.48
C SER A 72 9.12 -1.32 -17.56
N PRO A 73 10.18 -2.09 -17.83
CA PRO A 73 10.12 -3.56 -17.80
C PRO A 73 9.59 -4.11 -16.48
N ASN A 74 9.95 -3.48 -15.35
CA ASN A 74 9.48 -3.90 -14.01
C ASN A 74 7.98 -3.66 -13.83
N LEU A 75 7.47 -2.51 -14.26
CA LEU A 75 6.05 -2.20 -14.20
C LEU A 75 5.25 -3.08 -15.15
N MET A 76 5.76 -3.37 -16.35
CA MET A 76 5.17 -4.32 -17.29
C MET A 76 5.04 -5.70 -16.65
N LYS A 77 6.14 -6.26 -16.13
CA LYS A 77 6.16 -7.56 -15.46
C LYS A 77 5.07 -7.66 -14.37
N ASN A 78 4.94 -6.65 -13.54
CA ASN A 78 3.99 -6.66 -12.43
C ASN A 78 2.56 -6.34 -12.86
N GLY A 79 2.37 -5.63 -13.97
CA GLY A 79 1.04 -5.21 -14.43
C GLY A 79 0.31 -6.19 -15.35
N LEU A 80 1.04 -7.13 -15.98
CA LEU A 80 0.46 -7.99 -17.04
C LEU A 80 -0.65 -8.93 -16.58
N GLY A 81 -0.46 -9.58 -15.42
CA GLY A 81 -1.33 -10.68 -14.96
C GLY A 81 -2.27 -10.33 -13.83
N VAL A 82 -2.34 -9.07 -13.43
CA VAL A 82 -3.10 -8.67 -12.25
C VAL A 82 -4.51 -8.23 -12.61
N THR A 83 -5.48 -8.65 -11.80
CA THR A 83 -6.88 -8.25 -11.96
C THR A 83 -7.05 -6.78 -11.60
N VAL A 84 -7.69 -6.03 -12.50
CA VAL A 84 -8.06 -4.63 -12.25
C VAL A 84 -9.43 -4.61 -11.55
N PRO A 85 -9.55 -3.99 -10.36
CA PRO A 85 -10.76 -4.03 -9.56
C PRO A 85 -12.02 -3.61 -10.33
N GLY A 86 -13.11 -4.34 -10.12
CA GLY A 86 -14.41 -4.02 -10.71
C GLY A 86 -14.54 -4.31 -12.22
N THR A 87 -13.44 -4.66 -12.92
CA THR A 87 -13.48 -4.84 -14.39
C THR A 87 -13.75 -6.27 -14.85
N GLY A 88 -13.40 -7.26 -14.02
CA GLY A 88 -13.35 -8.67 -14.42
C GLY A 88 -12.25 -8.99 -15.45
N MET A 89 -11.32 -8.05 -15.68
CA MET A 89 -10.22 -8.17 -16.64
C MET A 89 -8.87 -7.99 -15.96
N VAL A 90 -7.81 -8.42 -16.63
CA VAL A 90 -6.43 -8.33 -16.16
C VAL A 90 -5.60 -7.43 -17.06
N GLY A 91 -4.56 -6.84 -16.48
CA GLY A 91 -3.48 -6.21 -17.22
C GLY A 91 -3.57 -4.70 -17.37
N LEU A 92 -2.48 -4.15 -17.87
CA LEU A 92 -2.28 -2.71 -18.05
C LEU A 92 -3.24 -2.07 -19.06
N PRO A 93 -3.64 -2.72 -20.17
CA PRO A 93 -4.51 -2.09 -21.15
C PRO A 93 -5.88 -1.69 -20.59
N ILE A 94 -6.54 -2.57 -19.82
CA ILE A 94 -7.84 -2.21 -19.20
C ILE A 94 -7.67 -1.14 -18.12
N ALA A 95 -6.56 -1.15 -17.37
CA ALA A 95 -6.27 -0.11 -16.38
C ALA A 95 -6.10 1.27 -17.05
N ALA A 96 -5.37 1.33 -18.17
CA ALA A 96 -5.18 2.54 -18.96
C ALA A 96 -6.53 3.07 -19.50
N ALA A 97 -7.32 2.20 -20.13
CA ALA A 97 -8.61 2.57 -20.68
C ALA A 97 -9.59 3.09 -19.63
N LEU A 98 -9.75 2.34 -18.52
CA LEU A 98 -10.67 2.73 -17.45
C LEU A 98 -10.17 3.98 -16.71
N GLY A 99 -8.84 4.12 -16.54
CA GLY A 99 -8.25 5.34 -15.99
C GLY A 99 -8.59 6.57 -16.81
N ALA A 100 -8.42 6.51 -18.13
CA ALA A 100 -8.71 7.64 -19.02
C ALA A 100 -10.21 7.98 -19.13
N ILE A 101 -11.12 7.00 -19.00
CA ILE A 101 -12.55 7.20 -19.25
C ILE A 101 -13.33 7.47 -17.97
N GLY A 102 -12.92 6.91 -16.84
CA GLY A 102 -13.67 6.97 -15.60
C GLY A 102 -12.83 7.12 -14.34
N GLY A 103 -11.50 7.35 -14.48
CA GLY A 103 -10.62 7.55 -13.36
C GLY A 103 -10.71 8.94 -12.75
N ASN A 104 -10.49 9.02 -11.44
CA ASN A 104 -10.35 10.29 -10.72
C ASN A 104 -8.87 10.62 -10.52
N ALA A 105 -8.35 11.57 -11.30
CA ALA A 105 -6.93 11.97 -11.27
C ALA A 105 -6.45 12.45 -9.89
N HIS A 106 -7.35 12.93 -9.03
CA HIS A 106 -7.01 13.44 -7.69
C HIS A 106 -7.02 12.36 -6.60
N ALA A 107 -7.46 11.14 -6.91
CA ALA A 107 -7.61 10.06 -5.92
C ALA A 107 -6.32 9.21 -5.72
N GLY A 108 -5.21 9.57 -6.37
CA GLY A 108 -3.94 8.85 -6.22
C GLY A 108 -4.08 7.34 -6.48
N LEU A 109 -3.73 6.50 -5.50
CA LEU A 109 -3.83 5.04 -5.62
C LEU A 109 -5.28 4.50 -5.57
N GLU A 110 -6.28 5.34 -5.40
CA GLU A 110 -7.70 5.00 -5.50
C GLU A 110 -8.35 5.53 -6.78
N VAL A 111 -7.58 5.87 -7.81
CA VAL A 111 -8.02 6.48 -9.08
C VAL A 111 -9.21 5.77 -9.75
N LEU A 112 -9.35 4.45 -9.59
CA LEU A 112 -10.42 3.66 -10.18
C LEU A 112 -11.59 3.37 -9.23
N LYS A 113 -11.57 3.90 -8.00
CA LYS A 113 -12.55 3.57 -6.94
C LYS A 113 -13.99 3.90 -7.33
N ASP A 114 -14.19 5.04 -7.96
CA ASP A 114 -15.51 5.56 -8.30
C ASP A 114 -15.86 5.34 -9.79
N ALA A 115 -15.10 4.47 -10.49
CA ALA A 115 -15.35 4.16 -11.89
C ALA A 115 -16.74 3.51 -12.09
N THR A 116 -17.54 4.09 -12.96
CA THR A 116 -18.92 3.64 -13.19
C THR A 116 -19.00 2.44 -14.13
N ALA A 117 -20.12 1.71 -14.10
CA ALA A 117 -20.38 0.61 -15.04
C ALA A 117 -20.39 1.10 -16.51
N ASP A 118 -20.87 2.31 -16.77
CA ASP A 118 -20.83 2.92 -18.10
C ASP A 118 -19.39 3.19 -18.55
N ALA A 119 -18.57 3.76 -17.70
CA ALA A 119 -17.14 3.95 -17.96
C ALA A 119 -16.42 2.64 -18.29
N LEU A 120 -16.76 1.56 -17.59
CA LEU A 120 -16.23 0.23 -17.87
C LEU A 120 -16.65 -0.30 -19.24
N VAL A 121 -17.92 -0.14 -19.62
CA VAL A 121 -18.41 -0.54 -20.95
C VAL A 121 -17.66 0.23 -22.05
N ARG A 122 -17.51 1.53 -21.91
CA ARG A 122 -16.76 2.37 -22.86
C ARG A 122 -15.27 2.01 -22.90
N ALA A 123 -14.66 1.71 -21.77
CA ALA A 123 -13.27 1.27 -21.70
C ALA A 123 -13.05 -0.06 -22.44
N LYS A 124 -13.95 -1.03 -22.26
CA LYS A 124 -13.92 -2.30 -22.99
C LYS A 124 -14.10 -2.10 -24.51
N ALA A 125 -15.03 -1.24 -24.93
CA ALA A 125 -15.23 -0.91 -26.33
C ALA A 125 -13.98 -0.28 -26.97
N LEU A 126 -13.27 0.61 -26.24
CA LEU A 126 -12.02 1.21 -26.71
C LEU A 126 -10.90 0.17 -26.88
N LEU A 127 -10.85 -0.82 -25.99
CA LEU A 127 -9.93 -1.97 -26.10
C LEU A 127 -10.25 -2.86 -27.30
N GLU A 128 -11.52 -3.23 -27.48
CA GLU A 128 -11.99 -4.07 -28.58
C GLU A 128 -11.74 -3.40 -29.93
N ALA A 129 -11.82 -2.07 -30.00
CA ALA A 129 -11.48 -1.29 -31.19
C ALA A 129 -9.97 -1.21 -31.47
N GLY A 130 -9.10 -1.80 -30.60
CA GLY A 130 -7.65 -1.76 -30.77
C GLY A 130 -7.03 -0.38 -30.51
N GLN A 131 -7.73 0.51 -29.83
CA GLN A 131 -7.33 1.90 -29.61
C GLN A 131 -6.49 2.09 -28.33
N VAL A 132 -6.12 1.03 -27.63
CA VAL A 132 -5.29 1.08 -26.43
C VAL A 132 -4.04 0.24 -26.64
N GLN A 133 -2.88 0.89 -26.60
CA GLN A 133 -1.59 0.23 -26.76
C GLN A 133 -0.72 0.51 -25.54
N VAL A 134 -0.14 -0.55 -24.97
CA VAL A 134 0.86 -0.44 -23.89
C VAL A 134 2.14 -1.13 -24.36
N LYS A 135 3.24 -0.38 -24.31
CA LYS A 135 4.56 -0.79 -24.82
C LYS A 135 5.61 -0.67 -23.72
N LEU A 136 6.72 -1.37 -23.90
CA LEU A 136 7.90 -1.17 -23.08
C LEU A 136 8.58 0.16 -23.44
N GLN A 137 9.03 0.87 -22.40
CA GLN A 137 9.97 1.99 -22.55
C GLN A 137 11.38 1.41 -22.46
N GLU A 138 12.10 1.45 -23.57
CA GLU A 138 13.49 0.99 -23.65
C GLU A 138 14.34 1.99 -24.46
N PRO A 139 15.49 2.44 -23.93
CA PRO A 139 16.01 2.18 -22.58
C PRO A 139 15.18 2.88 -21.49
N CYS A 140 15.18 2.34 -20.26
CA CYS A 140 14.52 2.93 -19.11
C CYS A 140 15.35 2.68 -17.85
N ASP A 141 15.88 3.73 -17.27
CA ASP A 141 16.68 3.67 -16.03
C ASP A 141 15.77 3.65 -14.77
N GLU A 142 14.53 4.10 -14.92
CA GLU A 142 13.56 4.16 -13.82
C GLU A 142 12.87 2.80 -13.63
N ILE A 143 12.94 2.28 -12.41
CA ILE A 143 12.25 1.03 -12.03
C ILE A 143 10.73 1.21 -12.11
N LEU A 144 10.22 2.33 -11.60
CA LEU A 144 8.83 2.74 -11.67
C LEU A 144 8.69 3.85 -12.71
N TYR A 145 8.19 3.50 -13.88
CA TYR A 145 7.94 4.44 -14.96
C TYR A 145 6.65 4.08 -15.70
N SER A 146 5.77 5.05 -15.84
CA SER A 146 4.61 4.99 -16.71
C SER A 146 4.39 6.33 -17.40
N ARG A 147 4.29 6.30 -18.72
CA ARG A 147 3.94 7.45 -19.56
C ARG A 147 2.69 7.11 -20.34
N ALA A 148 1.68 7.96 -20.27
CA ALA A 148 0.45 7.83 -21.01
C ALA A 148 0.28 9.04 -21.95
N CYS A 149 -0.02 8.78 -23.22
CA CYS A 149 -0.49 9.75 -24.17
C CYS A 149 -1.96 9.43 -24.51
N VAL A 150 -2.87 10.33 -24.15
CA VAL A 150 -4.31 10.19 -24.35
C VAL A 150 -4.73 11.15 -25.45
N TYR A 151 -5.63 10.69 -26.32
CA TYR A 151 -6.14 11.44 -27.46
C TYR A 151 -7.65 11.61 -27.38
N ALA A 152 -8.12 12.81 -27.72
CA ALA A 152 -9.53 13.14 -27.96
C ALA A 152 -9.65 13.78 -29.35
N GLY A 153 -9.89 12.97 -30.39
CA GLY A 153 -9.75 13.37 -31.77
C GLY A 153 -8.29 13.75 -32.10
N GLU A 154 -8.09 14.99 -32.57
CA GLU A 154 -6.75 15.53 -32.90
C GLU A 154 -6.01 16.08 -31.67
N LEU A 155 -6.70 16.24 -30.55
CA LEU A 155 -6.11 16.78 -29.32
C LEU A 155 -5.40 15.69 -28.55
N SER A 156 -4.28 16.03 -27.90
CA SER A 156 -3.52 15.06 -27.10
C SER A 156 -2.97 15.67 -25.82
N ALA A 157 -2.88 14.83 -24.79
CA ALA A 157 -2.17 15.14 -23.56
C ALA A 157 -1.31 13.95 -23.14
N MET A 158 -0.13 14.25 -22.58
CA MET A 158 0.82 13.25 -22.13
C MET A 158 1.17 13.51 -20.67
N VAL A 159 1.19 12.46 -19.88
CA VAL A 159 1.60 12.49 -18.46
C VAL A 159 2.62 11.39 -18.22
N THR A 160 3.70 11.75 -17.54
CA THR A 160 4.74 10.83 -17.10
C THR A 160 4.75 10.75 -15.57
N ILE A 161 4.70 9.53 -15.05
CA ILE A 161 4.89 9.19 -13.63
C ILE A 161 6.18 8.40 -13.52
N ALA A 162 7.11 8.82 -12.63
CA ALA A 162 8.40 8.16 -12.47
C ALA A 162 8.94 8.24 -11.05
N GLY A 163 9.72 7.23 -10.63
CA GLY A 163 10.34 7.16 -9.30
C GLY A 163 9.38 6.85 -8.15
N GLY A 164 8.07 6.75 -8.42
CA GLY A 164 7.01 6.41 -7.46
C GLY A 164 5.71 6.18 -8.19
N HIS A 165 4.74 5.49 -7.56
CA HIS A 165 3.49 5.11 -8.23
C HIS A 165 2.53 6.29 -8.51
N THR A 166 2.71 7.42 -7.83
CA THR A 166 1.85 8.61 -7.96
C THR A 166 2.62 9.89 -8.26
N ARG A 167 3.93 9.78 -8.45
CA ARG A 167 4.81 10.93 -8.66
C ARG A 167 4.78 11.36 -10.12
N VAL A 168 3.92 12.34 -10.44
CA VAL A 168 3.91 12.99 -11.75
C VAL A 168 5.18 13.82 -11.92
N VAL A 169 5.94 13.56 -12.98
CA VAL A 169 7.21 14.25 -13.28
C VAL A 169 7.11 15.13 -14.52
N GLU A 170 6.16 14.86 -15.39
CA GLU A 170 5.98 15.65 -16.62
C GLU A 170 4.51 15.64 -17.05
N VAL A 171 4.04 16.79 -17.49
CA VAL A 171 2.71 16.97 -18.12
C VAL A 171 2.87 17.82 -19.38
N VAL A 172 2.46 17.28 -20.51
CA VAL A 172 2.45 17.97 -21.80
C VAL A 172 1.02 17.97 -22.35
N CYS A 173 0.53 19.12 -22.80
CA CYS A 173 -0.79 19.24 -23.40
C CYS A 173 -0.66 20.01 -24.74
N GLN A 174 -1.15 19.42 -25.83
CA GLN A 174 -1.07 19.99 -27.18
C GLN A 174 0.36 20.35 -27.61
N GLY A 175 1.34 19.52 -27.21
CA GLY A 175 2.77 19.77 -27.50
C GLY A 175 3.44 20.80 -26.59
N GLU A 176 2.70 21.48 -25.71
CA GLU A 176 3.25 22.43 -24.74
C GLU A 176 3.46 21.76 -23.39
N THR A 177 4.64 21.88 -22.83
CA THR A 177 4.95 21.41 -21.47
C THR A 177 4.24 22.31 -20.45
N ARG A 178 3.33 21.72 -19.68
CA ARG A 178 2.56 22.40 -18.63
C ARG A 178 3.21 22.28 -17.26
N PHE A 179 3.90 21.16 -17.07
CA PHE A 179 4.61 20.86 -15.83
C PHE A 179 5.80 19.97 -16.13
N THR A 180 6.92 20.27 -15.53
CA THR A 180 8.09 19.40 -15.45
C THR A 180 8.61 19.51 -14.04
N LEU A 181 8.76 18.35 -13.39
CA LEU A 181 9.48 18.29 -12.13
C LEU A 181 10.97 18.31 -12.49
N ASP A 182 11.64 19.43 -12.26
CA ASP A 182 13.08 19.51 -12.38
C ASP A 182 13.68 18.34 -11.58
N LYS A 183 14.67 17.65 -12.16
CA LYS A 183 15.38 16.61 -11.40
C LYS A 183 15.77 17.26 -10.08
N PRO A 184 15.41 16.69 -8.94
CA PRO A 184 15.75 17.32 -7.68
C PRO A 184 17.26 17.55 -7.70
N VAL A 185 17.67 18.80 -7.60
CA VAL A 185 18.94 19.11 -7.00
C VAL A 185 18.89 18.31 -5.72
N THR A 186 19.82 17.40 -5.53
CA THR A 186 19.90 16.48 -4.41
C THR A 186 20.00 17.27 -3.10
N GLU A 187 18.91 17.88 -2.69
CA GLU A 187 18.70 18.26 -1.30
C GLU A 187 18.25 16.98 -0.60
N VAL A 188 19.26 16.33 -0.02
CA VAL A 188 19.16 15.09 0.77
C VAL A 188 18.20 15.25 1.98
N ASP A 189 17.66 16.45 2.20
CA ASP A 189 16.90 16.80 3.40
C ASP A 189 15.40 16.53 3.34
N ASP A 190 14.80 16.13 2.21
CA ASP A 190 13.36 15.97 2.10
C ASP A 190 12.86 14.54 1.75
N ASP A 191 13.76 13.56 1.69
CA ASP A 191 13.37 12.14 1.55
C ASP A 191 12.87 11.62 2.91
N PRO A 192 11.56 11.33 3.06
CA PRO A 192 11.00 10.83 4.31
C PRO A 192 11.59 9.48 4.74
N LEU A 193 12.23 8.75 3.81
CA LEU A 193 12.87 7.46 4.06
C LEU A 193 14.36 7.57 4.38
N ALA A 194 15.00 8.73 4.21
CA ALA A 194 16.44 8.92 4.47
C ALA A 194 16.85 8.50 5.89
N VAL A 195 15.95 8.67 6.87
CA VAL A 195 16.14 8.24 8.26
C VAL A 195 16.47 6.74 8.36
N LEU A 196 15.95 5.93 7.46
CA LEU A 196 16.10 4.46 7.51
C LEU A 196 17.50 3.98 7.14
N SER A 197 18.30 4.82 6.47
CA SER A 197 19.70 4.49 6.13
C SER A 197 20.60 4.38 7.38
N HIS A 198 20.20 5.04 8.47
CA HIS A 198 20.97 5.10 9.73
C HIS A 198 20.17 4.58 10.93
N ALA A 199 18.91 4.22 10.75
CA ALA A 199 18.08 3.69 11.82
C ALA A 199 18.56 2.31 12.29
N THR A 200 18.28 2.01 13.54
CA THR A 200 18.54 0.69 14.14
C THR A 200 17.26 0.12 14.70
N LEU A 201 17.17 -1.21 14.78
CA LEU A 201 16.02 -1.89 15.41
C LEU A 201 15.82 -1.42 16.86
N SER A 202 16.89 -1.07 17.59
CA SER A 202 16.78 -0.55 18.96
C SER A 202 16.05 0.79 19.00
N GLN A 203 16.35 1.68 18.07
CA GLN A 203 15.68 2.98 17.96
C GLN A 203 14.21 2.85 17.52
N ILE A 204 13.93 1.91 16.64
CA ILE A 204 12.55 1.59 16.23
C ILE A 204 11.74 1.06 17.42
N LEU A 205 12.31 0.19 18.24
CA LEU A 205 11.65 -0.33 19.43
C LEU A 205 11.43 0.76 20.49
N GLU A 206 12.45 1.59 20.76
CA GLU A 206 12.31 2.72 21.67
C GLU A 206 11.19 3.67 21.22
N PHE A 207 11.15 4.00 19.93
CA PHE A 207 10.08 4.79 19.34
C PHE A 207 8.70 4.17 19.60
N VAL A 208 8.51 2.89 19.25
CA VAL A 208 7.23 2.20 19.40
C VAL A 208 6.77 2.13 20.85
N GLU A 209 7.71 1.96 21.80
CA GLU A 209 7.39 1.84 23.23
C GLU A 209 7.07 3.20 23.88
N GLN A 210 7.66 4.30 23.40
CA GLN A 210 7.61 5.59 24.09
C GLN A 210 6.85 6.67 23.35
N VAL A 211 6.60 6.54 22.04
CA VAL A 211 5.86 7.55 21.29
C VAL A 211 4.45 7.74 21.85
N PRO A 212 3.93 8.98 21.95
CA PRO A 212 2.54 9.23 22.34
C PRO A 212 1.56 8.47 21.42
N TYR A 213 0.61 7.76 22.02
CA TYR A 213 -0.37 6.96 21.28
C TYR A 213 -1.10 7.76 20.20
N GLU A 214 -1.52 8.98 20.50
CA GLU A 214 -2.24 9.83 19.54
C GLU A 214 -1.44 10.13 18.27
N ALA A 215 -0.11 10.12 18.34
CA ALA A 215 0.75 10.33 17.18
C ALA A 215 0.82 9.13 16.23
N ILE A 216 0.49 7.94 16.70
CA ILE A 216 0.53 6.69 15.93
C ILE A 216 -0.83 6.02 15.74
N ARG A 217 -1.90 6.57 16.32
CA ARG A 217 -3.24 6.01 16.28
C ARG A 217 -3.76 5.79 14.85
N PHE A 218 -3.31 6.59 13.88
CA PHE A 218 -3.70 6.48 12.49
C PHE A 218 -3.44 5.09 11.90
N ILE A 219 -2.43 4.36 12.41
CA ILE A 219 -2.06 3.03 11.88
C ILE A 219 -3.15 1.97 12.08
N LEU A 220 -4.11 2.20 12.99
CA LEU A 220 -5.24 1.30 13.21
C LEU A 220 -6.12 1.14 11.97
N GLU A 221 -6.13 2.13 11.08
CA GLU A 221 -6.83 2.04 9.79
C GLU A 221 -6.32 0.86 8.95
N ALA A 222 -5.02 0.53 9.06
CA ALA A 222 -4.46 -0.63 8.37
C ALA A 222 -5.17 -1.93 8.77
N GLY A 223 -5.42 -2.10 10.07
CA GLY A 223 -6.18 -3.25 10.59
C GLY A 223 -7.60 -3.28 10.02
N GLN A 224 -8.29 -2.15 10.02
CA GLN A 224 -9.67 -2.05 9.56
C GLN A 224 -9.81 -2.40 8.06
N LEU A 225 -8.99 -1.81 7.21
CA LEU A 225 -9.05 -2.04 5.77
C LEU A 225 -8.67 -3.47 5.39
N ASN A 226 -7.58 -3.99 5.95
CA ASN A 226 -7.10 -5.32 5.59
C ASN A 226 -7.97 -6.43 6.19
N ASP A 227 -8.61 -6.22 7.35
CA ASP A 227 -9.60 -7.16 7.88
C ASP A 227 -10.88 -7.18 7.04
N ALA A 228 -11.34 -6.03 6.54
CA ALA A 228 -12.47 -5.98 5.60
C ALA A 228 -12.19 -6.83 4.34
N LEU A 229 -10.99 -6.73 3.78
CA LEU A 229 -10.55 -7.60 2.67
C LEU A 229 -10.50 -9.07 3.07
N SER A 230 -10.00 -9.40 4.27
CA SER A 230 -9.96 -10.76 4.79
C SER A 230 -11.36 -11.39 4.85
N ARG A 231 -12.31 -10.66 5.42
CA ARG A 231 -13.72 -11.11 5.50
C ARG A 231 -14.33 -11.31 4.12
N GLU A 232 -14.03 -10.42 3.16
CA GLU A 232 -14.49 -10.57 1.77
C GLU A 232 -13.88 -11.80 1.10
N GLY A 233 -12.57 -12.04 1.28
CA GLY A 233 -11.87 -13.20 0.74
C GLY A 233 -12.40 -14.53 1.29
N LEU A 234 -12.79 -14.57 2.56
CA LEU A 234 -13.41 -15.76 3.19
C LEU A 234 -14.76 -16.15 2.57
N ARG A 235 -15.43 -15.26 1.85
CA ARG A 235 -16.64 -15.60 1.07
C ARG A 235 -16.37 -16.57 -0.10
N GLY A 236 -15.09 -16.82 -0.43
CA GLY A 236 -14.68 -17.84 -1.41
C GLY A 236 -14.96 -17.49 -2.86
N LYS A 237 -15.06 -16.19 -3.20
CA LYS A 237 -15.38 -15.71 -4.56
C LYS A 237 -14.18 -15.12 -5.30
N TRP A 238 -13.02 -15.02 -4.63
CA TRP A 238 -11.92 -14.20 -5.07
C TRP A 238 -10.62 -15.00 -5.23
N GLY A 239 -9.84 -14.66 -6.25
CA GLY A 239 -8.50 -15.16 -6.46
C GLY A 239 -8.43 -16.69 -6.58
N LEU A 240 -7.50 -17.30 -5.87
CA LEU A 240 -7.31 -18.76 -5.81
C LEU A 240 -8.07 -19.42 -4.67
N HIS A 241 -8.84 -18.67 -3.90
CA HIS A 241 -9.63 -19.16 -2.75
C HIS A 241 -8.79 -19.84 -1.66
N ILE A 242 -7.54 -19.42 -1.45
CA ILE A 242 -6.61 -20.08 -0.52
C ILE A 242 -7.14 -20.00 0.90
N GLY A 243 -7.43 -18.77 1.37
CA GLY A 243 -7.97 -18.57 2.71
C GLY A 243 -9.29 -19.29 2.93
N ALA A 244 -10.24 -19.17 1.99
CA ALA A 244 -11.53 -19.84 2.08
C ALA A 244 -11.41 -21.38 2.01
N THR A 245 -10.45 -21.90 1.25
CA THR A 245 -10.20 -23.34 1.15
C THR A 245 -9.61 -23.85 2.47
N LEU A 246 -8.64 -23.17 3.06
CA LEU A 246 -8.05 -23.53 4.34
C LEU A 246 -9.12 -23.50 5.47
N GLU A 247 -9.99 -22.48 5.48
CA GLU A 247 -11.12 -22.39 6.42
C GLU A 247 -12.07 -23.58 6.27
N LYS A 248 -12.36 -23.97 5.04
CA LYS A 248 -13.17 -25.17 4.75
C LYS A 248 -12.48 -26.47 5.23
N GLN A 249 -11.15 -26.57 5.10
CA GLN A 249 -10.43 -27.75 5.60
C GLN A 249 -10.37 -27.74 7.12
N ARG A 250 -10.23 -26.59 7.76
CA ARG A 250 -10.33 -26.43 9.21
C ARG A 250 -11.70 -26.88 9.74
N SER A 251 -12.78 -26.46 9.10
CA SER A 251 -14.15 -26.85 9.47
C SER A 251 -14.41 -28.36 9.31
N ARG A 252 -13.60 -29.06 8.50
CA ARG A 252 -13.63 -30.51 8.31
C ARG A 252 -12.72 -31.28 9.28
N GLY A 253 -11.99 -30.56 10.15
CA GLY A 253 -11.05 -31.16 11.09
C GLY A 253 -9.71 -31.57 10.48
N TRP A 254 -9.35 -31.11 9.25
CA TRP A 254 -8.07 -31.43 8.60
C TRP A 254 -6.98 -30.40 8.96
N LEU A 255 -7.35 -29.25 9.48
CA LEU A 255 -6.46 -28.26 10.07
C LEU A 255 -6.86 -27.99 11.50
N ALA A 256 -5.89 -27.68 12.34
CA ALA A 256 -6.13 -27.32 13.72
C ALA A 256 -6.89 -26.00 13.86
N GLN A 257 -7.67 -25.86 14.93
CA GLN A 257 -8.28 -24.60 15.32
C GLN A 257 -7.34 -23.90 16.31
N ASP A 258 -6.28 -23.30 15.77
CA ASP A 258 -5.24 -22.64 16.53
C ASP A 258 -4.87 -21.27 15.94
N LEU A 259 -4.07 -20.52 16.68
CA LEU A 259 -3.63 -19.18 16.29
C LEU A 259 -2.87 -19.17 14.95
N GLY A 260 -2.03 -20.17 14.70
CA GLY A 260 -1.26 -20.26 13.44
C GLY A 260 -2.19 -20.44 12.24
N SER A 261 -3.19 -21.34 12.33
CA SER A 261 -4.20 -21.51 11.30
C SER A 261 -5.00 -20.23 11.06
N ASP A 262 -5.39 -19.50 12.12
CA ASP A 262 -6.10 -18.21 12.00
C ASP A 262 -5.28 -17.16 11.26
N ILE A 263 -3.99 -17.03 11.55
CA ILE A 263 -3.08 -16.11 10.89
C ILE A 263 -3.03 -16.41 9.40
N VAL A 264 -2.72 -17.65 9.02
CA VAL A 264 -2.57 -18.04 7.62
C VAL A 264 -3.89 -17.86 6.85
N ILE A 265 -5.00 -18.31 7.40
CA ILE A 265 -6.33 -18.25 6.77
C ILE A 265 -6.73 -16.79 6.50
N ARG A 266 -6.68 -15.94 7.53
CA ARG A 266 -7.16 -14.56 7.41
C ARG A 266 -6.25 -13.70 6.54
N THR A 267 -4.94 -13.90 6.62
CA THR A 267 -3.99 -13.15 5.78
C THR A 267 -4.08 -13.57 4.32
N SER A 268 -4.18 -14.86 4.03
CA SER A 268 -4.35 -15.37 2.66
C SER A 268 -5.67 -14.90 2.05
N ALA A 269 -6.75 -14.91 2.82
CA ALA A 269 -8.07 -14.46 2.36
C ALA A 269 -8.06 -12.97 1.95
N ALA A 270 -7.37 -12.10 2.71
CA ALA A 270 -7.22 -10.70 2.35
C ALA A 270 -6.48 -10.54 1.02
N SER A 271 -5.41 -11.32 0.80
CA SER A 271 -4.67 -11.34 -0.45
C SER A 271 -5.50 -11.91 -1.61
N ASP A 272 -6.27 -12.99 -1.39
CA ASP A 272 -7.19 -13.54 -2.39
C ASP A 272 -8.20 -12.50 -2.86
N ALA A 273 -8.84 -11.77 -1.94
CA ALA A 273 -9.80 -10.72 -2.28
C ALA A 273 -9.14 -9.62 -3.12
N ARG A 274 -8.00 -9.10 -2.66
CA ARG A 274 -7.26 -8.05 -3.36
C ARG A 274 -6.82 -8.48 -4.75
N MET A 275 -6.15 -9.63 -4.86
CA MET A 275 -5.60 -10.11 -6.13
C MET A 275 -6.68 -10.56 -7.10
N GLY A 276 -7.83 -11.02 -6.59
CA GLY A 276 -9.03 -11.36 -7.36
C GLY A 276 -9.83 -10.16 -7.85
N GLY A 277 -9.46 -8.94 -7.46
CA GLY A 277 -10.09 -7.71 -7.95
C GLY A 277 -11.31 -7.24 -7.14
N ALA A 278 -11.38 -7.57 -5.85
CA ALA A 278 -12.37 -6.99 -4.96
C ALA A 278 -12.27 -5.46 -4.94
N THR A 279 -13.41 -4.78 -4.87
CA THR A 279 -13.52 -3.32 -4.88
C THR A 279 -13.39 -2.70 -3.49
N LEU A 280 -12.53 -3.29 -2.66
CA LEU A 280 -12.17 -2.82 -1.32
C LEU A 280 -10.69 -2.40 -1.30
N PRO A 281 -10.36 -1.26 -0.69
CA PRO A 281 -8.98 -0.83 -0.57
C PRO A 281 -8.20 -1.74 0.39
N ALA A 282 -6.94 -2.00 0.07
CA ALA A 282 -5.96 -2.51 1.00
C ALA A 282 -5.16 -1.36 1.60
N MET A 283 -4.80 -1.43 2.86
CA MET A 283 -3.68 -0.63 3.35
C MET A 283 -2.40 -1.23 2.78
N SER A 284 -1.69 -0.47 1.96
CA SER A 284 -0.42 -0.89 1.36
C SER A 284 0.77 -0.64 2.30
N ASN A 285 1.94 -1.13 1.92
CA ASN A 285 3.22 -0.79 2.52
C ASN A 285 4.27 -0.82 1.42
N SER A 286 5.14 0.18 1.37
CA SER A 286 6.21 0.33 0.35
C SER A 286 5.69 0.15 -1.10
N GLY A 287 4.49 0.67 -1.37
CA GLY A 287 3.85 0.59 -2.68
C GLY A 287 3.21 -0.77 -3.03
N SER A 288 3.19 -1.74 -2.11
CA SER A 288 2.57 -3.06 -2.33
C SER A 288 1.43 -3.32 -1.35
N GLY A 289 0.22 -3.60 -1.86
CA GLY A 289 -0.91 -3.97 -1.01
C GLY A 289 -0.73 -5.33 -0.32
N ASN A 290 -0.11 -6.32 -0.99
CA ASN A 290 0.20 -7.60 -0.34
C ASN A 290 1.25 -7.44 0.76
N GLN A 291 2.21 -6.53 0.60
CA GLN A 291 3.13 -6.17 1.68
C GLN A 291 2.37 -5.58 2.87
N GLY A 292 1.44 -4.65 2.63
CA GLY A 292 0.61 -4.08 3.68
C GLY A 292 -0.29 -5.12 4.36
N ILE A 293 -0.95 -6.01 3.60
CA ILE A 293 -1.76 -7.11 4.14
C ILE A 293 -0.90 -8.02 5.03
N THR A 294 0.28 -8.40 4.57
CA THR A 294 1.17 -9.31 5.30
C THR A 294 1.78 -8.66 6.54
N ALA A 295 2.07 -7.36 6.50
CA ALA A 295 2.51 -6.62 7.69
C ALA A 295 1.40 -6.41 8.72
N THR A 296 0.12 -6.42 8.29
CA THR A 296 -1.02 -6.08 9.14
C THR A 296 -1.71 -7.29 9.75
N MET A 297 -2.16 -8.23 8.91
CA MET A 297 -3.13 -9.25 9.32
C MET A 297 -2.60 -10.21 10.39
N PRO A 298 -1.35 -10.71 10.33
CA PRO A 298 -0.82 -11.55 11.40
C PRO A 298 -0.83 -10.84 12.76
N VAL A 299 -0.48 -9.55 12.77
CA VAL A 299 -0.46 -8.72 13.99
C VAL A 299 -1.87 -8.52 14.55
N VAL A 300 -2.86 -8.23 13.69
CA VAL A 300 -4.27 -8.10 14.06
C VAL A 300 -4.80 -9.39 14.69
N VAL A 301 -4.55 -10.52 14.05
CA VAL A 301 -5.02 -11.83 14.54
C VAL A 301 -4.41 -12.16 15.90
N VAL A 302 -3.11 -11.93 16.10
CA VAL A 302 -2.45 -12.12 17.39
C VAL A 302 -2.98 -11.16 18.45
N ALA A 303 -3.20 -9.90 18.10
CA ALA A 303 -3.74 -8.90 19.02
C ALA A 303 -5.16 -9.28 19.50
N GLU A 304 -6.03 -9.75 18.59
CA GLU A 304 -7.36 -10.24 18.92
C GLU A 304 -7.29 -11.47 19.84
N HIS A 305 -6.42 -12.42 19.53
CA HIS A 305 -6.21 -13.61 20.35
C HIS A 305 -5.77 -13.27 21.78
N LEU A 306 -4.91 -12.26 21.92
CA LEU A 306 -4.43 -11.76 23.22
C LEU A 306 -5.37 -10.73 23.86
N GLN A 307 -6.50 -10.41 23.23
CA GLN A 307 -7.44 -9.36 23.67
C GLN A 307 -6.73 -8.02 23.94
N ALA A 308 -5.77 -7.66 23.08
CA ALA A 308 -5.03 -6.42 23.18
C ALA A 308 -5.93 -5.22 22.84
N GLY A 309 -5.82 -4.15 23.64
CA GLY A 309 -6.52 -2.89 23.36
C GLY A 309 -5.87 -2.13 22.20
N ASP A 310 -6.56 -1.08 21.71
CA ASP A 310 -6.20 -0.30 20.54
C ASP A 310 -4.78 0.27 20.59
N GLU A 311 -4.35 0.80 21.74
CA GLU A 311 -2.99 1.33 21.88
C GLU A 311 -1.92 0.24 21.66
N ARG A 312 -2.13 -0.94 22.26
CA ARG A 312 -1.20 -2.05 22.12
C ARG A 312 -1.17 -2.58 20.67
N LEU A 313 -2.31 -2.63 20.01
CA LEU A 313 -2.42 -2.98 18.59
C LEU A 313 -1.71 -1.92 17.73
N ALA A 314 -1.95 -0.62 17.96
CA ALA A 314 -1.31 0.44 17.20
C ALA A 314 0.22 0.38 17.31
N ARG A 315 0.77 0.17 18.49
CA ARG A 315 2.23 0.01 18.71
C ARG A 315 2.78 -1.19 17.95
N ALA A 316 2.10 -2.32 18.00
CA ALA A 316 2.51 -3.54 17.28
C ALA A 316 2.44 -3.37 15.76
N LEU A 317 1.39 -2.71 15.25
CA LEU A 317 1.28 -2.36 13.82
C LEU A 317 2.37 -1.39 13.38
N MET A 318 2.67 -0.36 14.19
CA MET A 318 3.79 0.56 13.90
C MET A 318 5.12 -0.19 13.84
N LEU A 319 5.39 -1.08 14.79
CA LEU A 319 6.60 -1.90 14.76
C LEU A 319 6.66 -2.77 13.51
N SER A 320 5.57 -3.44 13.16
CA SER A 320 5.49 -4.30 11.99
C SER A 320 5.71 -3.51 10.69
N HIS A 321 4.93 -2.45 10.49
CA HIS A 321 5.00 -1.65 9.25
C HIS A 321 6.35 -0.94 9.10
N LEU A 322 6.86 -0.31 10.16
CA LEU A 322 8.15 0.38 10.11
C LEU A 322 9.31 -0.59 9.91
N SER A 323 9.27 -1.78 10.54
CA SER A 323 10.28 -2.83 10.30
C SER A 323 10.22 -3.35 8.87
N ALA A 324 9.02 -3.54 8.30
CA ALA A 324 8.85 -3.95 6.91
C ALA A 324 9.43 -2.91 5.93
N ILE A 325 9.15 -1.61 6.17
CA ILE A 325 9.70 -0.50 5.39
C ILE A 325 11.23 -0.47 5.51
N TYR A 326 11.75 -0.57 6.74
CA TYR A 326 13.19 -0.56 7.02
C TYR A 326 13.93 -1.68 6.28
N ILE A 327 13.39 -2.90 6.29
CA ILE A 327 13.97 -4.04 5.58
C ILE A 327 13.86 -3.85 4.06
N HIS A 328 12.68 -3.41 3.59
CA HIS A 328 12.45 -3.18 2.16
C HIS A 328 13.32 -2.05 1.60
N TYR A 329 13.62 -1.04 2.39
CA TYR A 329 14.49 0.09 2.02
C TYR A 329 15.93 -0.35 1.64
N GLN A 330 16.38 -1.49 2.16
CA GLN A 330 17.69 -2.08 1.82
C GLN A 330 17.69 -2.76 0.44
N LEU A 331 16.55 -2.86 -0.21
CA LEU A 331 16.33 -3.54 -1.49
C LEU A 331 15.90 -2.54 -2.56
N PRO A 332 16.18 -2.80 -3.84
CA PRO A 332 15.57 -2.01 -4.91
C PRO A 332 14.04 -2.08 -4.85
N ARG A 333 13.35 -0.98 -5.17
CA ARG A 333 11.90 -1.01 -5.39
C ARG A 333 11.59 -2.03 -6.49
N LEU A 334 10.52 -2.82 -6.34
CA LEU A 334 10.19 -3.97 -7.19
C LEU A 334 11.33 -4.99 -7.28
N SER A 335 11.94 -5.28 -6.13
CA SER A 335 13.06 -6.24 -6.02
C SER A 335 12.69 -7.64 -6.51
N ALA A 336 13.70 -8.48 -6.74
CA ALA A 336 13.50 -9.89 -7.03
C ALA A 336 12.96 -10.67 -5.81
N LEU A 337 13.26 -10.23 -4.58
CA LEU A 337 12.66 -10.79 -3.38
C LEU A 337 11.18 -10.37 -3.29
N CYS A 338 10.31 -11.35 -3.00
CA CYS A 338 8.88 -11.07 -2.88
C CYS A 338 8.59 -10.09 -1.73
N ALA A 339 7.79 -9.07 -1.98
CA ALA A 339 7.42 -8.07 -0.97
C ALA A 339 6.68 -8.68 0.24
N ALA A 340 5.96 -9.79 0.06
CA ALA A 340 5.32 -10.50 1.17
C ALA A 340 6.34 -10.99 2.20
N THR A 341 7.57 -11.36 1.79
CA THR A 341 8.60 -11.86 2.71
C THR A 341 9.15 -10.77 3.62
N THR A 342 9.46 -9.58 3.08
CA THR A 342 9.92 -8.44 3.89
C THR A 342 8.85 -7.97 4.86
N ALA A 343 7.58 -8.03 4.45
CA ALA A 343 6.44 -7.73 5.29
C ALA A 343 6.24 -8.76 6.40
N ALA A 344 6.41 -10.05 6.10
CA ALA A 344 6.33 -11.12 7.10
C ALA A 344 7.42 -10.98 8.18
N MET A 345 8.62 -10.54 7.81
CA MET A 345 9.68 -10.20 8.77
C MET A 345 9.24 -9.08 9.73
N GLY A 346 8.55 -8.05 9.20
CA GLY A 346 7.94 -7.01 10.01
C GLY A 346 6.82 -7.53 10.90
N ALA A 347 5.93 -8.36 10.35
CA ALA A 347 4.85 -8.98 11.11
C ALA A 347 5.39 -9.85 12.26
N ALA A 348 6.45 -10.62 12.03
CA ALA A 348 7.12 -11.40 13.06
C ALA A 348 7.62 -10.53 14.23
N ALA A 349 8.14 -9.33 13.92
CA ALA A 349 8.53 -8.36 14.95
C ALA A 349 7.32 -7.90 15.78
N GLY A 350 6.22 -7.50 15.12
CA GLY A 350 4.99 -7.05 15.78
C GLY A 350 4.34 -8.14 16.63
N MET A 351 4.24 -9.36 16.11
CA MET A 351 3.71 -10.53 16.84
C MET A 351 4.57 -10.88 18.06
N ALA A 352 5.91 -10.95 17.89
CA ALA A 352 6.83 -11.23 18.97
C ALA A 352 6.72 -10.19 20.10
N TRP A 353 6.57 -8.91 19.74
CA TRP A 353 6.36 -7.81 20.71
C TRP A 353 5.04 -7.95 21.46
N LEU A 354 3.94 -8.27 20.76
CA LEU A 354 2.63 -8.55 21.40
C LEU A 354 2.69 -9.70 22.41
N MET A 355 3.47 -10.72 22.11
CA MET A 355 3.69 -11.87 22.99
C MET A 355 4.67 -11.60 24.14
N GLY A 356 5.09 -10.35 24.34
CA GLY A 356 5.99 -9.93 25.42
C GLY A 356 7.48 -10.03 25.06
N GLY A 357 7.82 -10.30 23.80
CA GLY A 357 9.18 -10.32 23.31
C GLY A 357 9.83 -8.92 23.43
N ARG A 358 11.13 -8.92 23.77
CA ARG A 358 11.97 -7.72 23.82
C ARG A 358 12.99 -7.77 22.69
N TYR A 359 13.86 -6.77 22.60
CA TYR A 359 14.84 -6.59 21.53
C TYR A 359 15.45 -7.93 21.02
N ARG A 360 16.02 -8.76 21.93
CA ARG A 360 16.66 -10.00 21.53
C ARG A 360 15.68 -10.98 20.84
N THR A 361 14.50 -11.15 21.39
CA THR A 361 13.47 -12.05 20.83
C THR A 361 12.99 -11.56 19.47
N ILE A 362 12.76 -10.24 19.34
CA ILE A 362 12.31 -9.61 18.12
C ILE A 362 13.40 -9.69 17.04
N ALA A 363 14.66 -9.41 17.38
CA ALA A 363 15.78 -9.54 16.47
C ALA A 363 15.97 -10.98 15.98
N MET A 364 15.79 -11.97 16.87
CA MET A 364 15.83 -13.39 16.51
C MET A 364 14.65 -13.77 15.60
N ALA A 365 13.45 -13.28 15.86
CA ALA A 365 12.29 -13.54 15.00
C ALA A 365 12.51 -13.02 13.57
N ILE A 366 12.97 -11.76 13.43
CA ILE A 366 13.33 -11.19 12.13
C ILE A 366 14.44 -12.02 11.45
N GLY A 367 15.50 -12.36 12.20
CA GLY A 367 16.63 -13.16 11.68
C GLY A 367 16.23 -14.55 11.22
N SER A 368 15.31 -15.20 11.93
CA SER A 368 14.75 -16.51 11.52
C SER A 368 13.98 -16.38 10.22
N MET A 369 13.12 -15.37 10.11
CA MET A 369 12.37 -15.11 8.88
C MET A 369 13.28 -14.79 7.68
N ILE A 370 14.37 -14.04 7.88
CA ILE A 370 15.36 -13.79 6.82
C ILE A 370 15.93 -15.13 6.33
N GLY A 371 16.29 -16.04 7.22
CA GLY A 371 16.84 -17.36 6.87
C GLY A 371 15.84 -18.26 6.15
N ASP A 372 14.56 -18.15 6.49
CA ASP A 372 13.50 -19.04 5.97
C ASP A 372 12.97 -18.58 4.60
N VAL A 373 12.56 -17.31 4.48
CA VAL A 373 11.79 -16.85 3.31
C VAL A 373 12.60 -16.09 2.25
N SER A 374 13.93 -15.95 2.42
CA SER A 374 14.78 -15.16 1.51
C SER A 374 14.88 -15.74 0.09
N GLY A 375 14.50 -16.99 -0.13
CA GLY A 375 14.47 -17.65 -1.45
C GLY A 375 13.20 -17.41 -2.27
N MET A 376 12.21 -16.70 -1.75
CA MET A 376 10.94 -16.50 -2.45
C MET A 376 11.03 -15.38 -3.49
N ILE A 377 11.07 -15.76 -4.76
CA ILE A 377 11.23 -14.83 -5.89
C ILE A 377 9.90 -14.22 -6.31
N CYS A 378 9.89 -12.92 -6.60
CA CYS A 378 8.77 -12.22 -7.20
C CYS A 378 8.73 -12.45 -8.72
N ASP A 379 7.69 -13.12 -9.21
CA ASP A 379 7.42 -13.39 -10.63
C ASP A 379 6.38 -12.44 -11.27
N GLY A 380 6.11 -11.33 -10.60
CA GLY A 380 5.07 -10.37 -10.98
C GLY A 380 3.81 -10.50 -10.11
N ALA A 381 2.86 -9.59 -10.30
CA ALA A 381 1.61 -9.59 -9.55
C ALA A 381 0.54 -10.43 -10.27
N SER A 382 -0.02 -11.39 -9.55
CA SER A 382 -1.08 -12.27 -10.01
C SER A 382 -1.82 -12.91 -8.82
N ASN A 383 -2.88 -13.67 -9.07
CA ASN A 383 -3.61 -14.39 -8.02
C ASN A 383 -2.71 -15.33 -7.21
N SER A 384 -1.60 -15.83 -7.79
CA SER A 384 -0.62 -16.67 -7.09
C SER A 384 0.12 -15.95 -5.94
N CYS A 385 0.05 -14.61 -5.89
CA CYS A 385 0.61 -13.86 -4.75
C CYS A 385 0.00 -14.29 -3.41
N ALA A 386 -1.28 -14.69 -3.38
CA ALA A 386 -1.92 -15.18 -2.16
C ALA A 386 -1.27 -16.48 -1.65
N MET A 387 -0.71 -17.32 -2.52
CA MET A 387 0.09 -18.50 -2.11
C MET A 387 1.37 -18.07 -1.41
N LYS A 388 2.05 -17.05 -1.96
CA LYS A 388 3.30 -16.52 -1.36
C LYS A 388 3.04 -15.86 -0.01
N VAL A 389 1.92 -15.14 0.12
CA VAL A 389 1.45 -14.61 1.40
C VAL A 389 1.20 -15.74 2.38
N SER A 390 0.45 -16.78 1.98
CA SER A 390 0.18 -17.97 2.81
C SER A 390 1.44 -18.68 3.31
N THR A 391 2.50 -18.69 2.51
CA THR A 391 3.78 -19.34 2.86
C THR A 391 4.63 -18.46 3.76
N SER A 392 4.47 -17.15 3.70
CA SER A 392 5.33 -16.19 4.42
C SER A 392 4.89 -15.92 5.87
N VAL A 393 3.62 -16.23 6.24
CA VAL A 393 3.03 -15.87 7.53
C VAL A 393 2.82 -17.04 8.47
#